data_8ac2aaca57896503a59332f7889fbb72
#
_entry.id   8ac2aaca57896503a59332f7889fbb72
#
_cell.length_a   1.000
_cell.length_b   1.000
_cell.length_c   1.000
_cell.angle_alpha   90.00
_cell.angle_beta   90.00
_cell.angle_gamma   90.00
#
_symmetry.space_group_name_H-M   'P 1'
#
loop_
_entity.id
_entity.type
_entity.pdbx_description
1 polymer ?
#
loop_
_entity_poly.entity_id
_entity_poly.type
_entity_poly.pdbx_seq_one_letter_code
_entity_poly.pdbx_strand_id
1 'polypeptide(L)'
;SNLEEMECLHDRSPAPYAVQCRALLPAMTLWRRRSTSPDLLTFHVGTGHIHWAPELTKPSNPEPEVQHILEHNTLWDAPLVADLREGGAIGIVGPREQSLALARSLVLQAATHTGPADMTIAVCADSARSQDWVWTSWLPHMHMAQNQQMRWFASGKEQSDQMLRSLYHDIESLPTRGLCVVVDSDTLTEGRESPARDLLAYGDEVRLMANKTAAAGARRVAGIVLASSVDRLPASCTSVVEIGEEASMTYSEPRRRYTVTDGVLAGVSAEDALHVARTLAHHEDPERLLLGGGLPQLVKLPELVGLPTPPGAEDIEAFWSQANGFSTEIGVGDSGAFTLDLVKDGPHGLVGGTTGSGK
;
A
#
# COMPACT_ATOMS: atom_id res chain seq x y z
N SER A 1 -26.47 -17.01 2.09
CA SER A 1 -27.25 -16.72 0.86
C SER A 1 -26.42 -15.85 -0.09
N ASN A 2 -26.86 -15.72 -1.35
CA ASN A 2 -26.19 -14.83 -2.34
C ASN A 2 -26.10 -13.38 -1.82
N LEU A 3 -27.08 -12.91 -1.07
CA LEU A 3 -27.10 -11.55 -0.50
C LEU A 3 -26.01 -11.37 0.56
N GLU A 4 -25.85 -12.29 1.47
CA GLU A 4 -24.80 -12.23 2.50
C GLU A 4 -23.38 -12.28 1.87
N GLU A 5 -23.22 -13.10 0.83
CA GLU A 5 -21.94 -13.14 0.10
C GLU A 5 -21.65 -11.83 -0.61
N MET A 6 -22.66 -11.25 -1.28
CA MET A 6 -22.56 -9.95 -1.95
C MET A 6 -22.20 -8.83 -0.96
N GLU A 7 -22.86 -8.77 0.19
CA GLU A 7 -22.54 -7.81 1.25
C GLU A 7 -21.09 -7.98 1.74
N CYS A 8 -20.65 -9.22 1.97
CA CYS A 8 -19.28 -9.53 2.38
C CYS A 8 -18.26 -9.11 1.31
N LEU A 9 -18.53 -9.34 0.03
CA LEU A 9 -17.65 -8.94 -1.08
C LEU A 9 -17.55 -7.41 -1.18
N HIS A 10 -18.65 -6.69 -1.07
CA HIS A 10 -18.67 -5.22 -1.10
C HIS A 10 -17.96 -4.59 0.10
N ASP A 11 -18.08 -5.17 1.28
CA ASP A 11 -17.38 -4.69 2.48
C ASP A 11 -15.86 -4.86 2.36
N ARG A 12 -15.41 -5.98 1.81
CA ARG A 12 -13.98 -6.26 1.56
C ARG A 12 -13.40 -5.45 0.41
N SER A 13 -14.20 -5.16 -0.60
CA SER A 13 -13.79 -4.50 -1.83
C SER A 13 -14.72 -3.34 -2.17
N PRO A 14 -14.62 -2.22 -1.42
CA PRO A 14 -15.53 -1.10 -1.56
C PRO A 14 -15.43 -0.44 -2.94
N ALA A 15 -16.58 -0.01 -3.44
CA ALA A 15 -16.68 0.75 -4.69
C ALA A 15 -15.94 2.10 -4.58
N PRO A 16 -15.55 2.73 -5.72
CA PRO A 16 -14.80 3.98 -5.72
C PRO A 16 -15.41 5.09 -4.85
N TYR A 17 -16.72 5.24 -4.87
CA TYR A 17 -17.41 6.22 -4.03
C TYR A 17 -17.18 5.98 -2.53
N ALA A 18 -17.25 4.73 -2.08
CA ALA A 18 -17.00 4.39 -0.68
C ALA A 18 -15.53 4.63 -0.29
N VAL A 19 -14.58 4.41 -1.21
CA VAL A 19 -13.16 4.74 -1.02
C VAL A 19 -12.98 6.26 -0.85
N GLN A 20 -13.62 7.05 -1.70
CA GLN A 20 -13.60 8.52 -1.60
C GLN A 20 -14.21 8.99 -0.26
N CYS A 21 -15.35 8.46 0.13
CA CYS A 21 -15.97 8.78 1.42
C CYS A 21 -15.06 8.49 2.62
N ARG A 22 -14.30 7.39 2.59
CA ARG A 22 -13.32 7.06 3.66
C ARG A 22 -12.20 8.07 3.76
N ALA A 23 -11.77 8.67 2.66
CA ALA A 23 -10.75 9.70 2.62
C ALA A 23 -11.29 11.07 3.04
N LEU A 24 -12.48 11.43 2.55
CA LEU A 24 -13.09 12.74 2.77
C LEU A 24 -13.72 12.89 4.16
N LEU A 25 -14.18 11.79 4.73
CA LEU A 25 -14.79 11.72 6.06
C LEU A 25 -14.00 10.68 6.88
N PRO A 26 -12.77 11.03 7.31
CA PRO A 26 -11.89 10.10 7.97
C PRO A 26 -12.54 9.61 9.27
N ALA A 27 -12.80 8.33 9.28
CA ALA A 27 -13.26 7.58 10.41
C ALA A 27 -12.23 6.48 10.71
N MET A 28 -12.54 5.58 11.62
CA MET A 28 -11.69 4.43 11.96
C MET A 28 -11.36 3.50 10.78
N THR A 29 -11.89 3.78 9.59
CA THR A 29 -11.68 3.00 8.36
C THR A 29 -10.58 3.53 7.43
N LEU A 30 -10.12 4.78 7.64
CA LEU A 30 -8.97 5.32 6.93
C LEU A 30 -7.70 4.59 7.40
N TRP A 31 -6.86 4.16 6.44
CA TRP A 31 -5.60 3.45 6.69
C TRP A 31 -5.72 2.20 7.58
N ARG A 32 -6.86 1.51 7.47
CA ARG A 32 -7.15 0.33 8.28
C ARG A 32 -6.30 -0.88 7.89
N ARG A 33 -5.91 -0.99 6.62
CA ARG A 33 -5.06 -2.08 6.14
C ARG A 33 -3.61 -1.83 6.53
N ARG A 34 -3.05 -2.79 7.26
CA ARG A 34 -1.66 -2.76 7.69
C ARG A 34 -0.81 -3.67 6.80
N SER A 35 0.50 -3.58 6.92
CA SER A 35 1.44 -4.44 6.20
C SER A 35 1.18 -5.94 6.40
N THR A 36 0.53 -6.34 7.49
CA THR A 36 0.16 -7.71 7.82
C THR A 36 -1.27 -8.08 7.43
N SER A 37 -2.07 -7.13 6.95
CA SER A 37 -3.47 -7.37 6.61
C SER A 37 -3.61 -8.39 5.48
N PRO A 38 -4.59 -9.31 5.58
CA PRO A 38 -4.78 -10.35 4.57
C PRO A 38 -5.29 -9.80 3.23
N ASP A 39 -5.82 -8.59 3.22
CA ASP A 39 -6.36 -7.88 2.05
C ASP A 39 -5.44 -6.75 1.56
N LEU A 40 -4.19 -6.68 2.05
CA LEU A 40 -3.19 -5.76 1.52
C LEU A 40 -2.94 -6.06 0.03
N LEU A 41 -2.94 -5.02 -0.81
CA LEU A 41 -2.74 -5.12 -2.27
C LEU A 41 -3.83 -5.92 -3.00
N THR A 42 -5.07 -5.88 -2.52
CA THR A 42 -6.25 -6.27 -3.28
C THR A 42 -6.97 -5.03 -3.79
N PHE A 43 -7.36 -5.05 -5.07
CA PHE A 43 -7.89 -3.88 -5.77
C PHE A 43 -9.22 -4.19 -6.45
N HIS A 44 -10.22 -3.37 -6.21
CA HIS A 44 -11.50 -3.40 -6.91
C HIS A 44 -11.33 -2.74 -8.29
N VAL A 45 -11.44 -3.50 -9.36
CA VAL A 45 -11.29 -3.01 -10.73
C VAL A 45 -12.61 -2.67 -11.40
N GLY A 46 -13.71 -3.21 -10.92
CA GLY A 46 -15.06 -3.02 -11.46
C GLY A 46 -16.05 -4.00 -10.90
N THR A 47 -17.23 -4.05 -11.50
CA THR A 47 -18.25 -5.04 -11.17
C THR A 47 -18.56 -5.89 -12.39
N GLY A 48 -19.03 -7.10 -12.16
CA GLY A 48 -19.40 -8.02 -13.23
C GLY A 48 -20.21 -9.20 -12.72
N HIS A 49 -20.53 -10.11 -13.63
CA HIS A 49 -21.27 -11.32 -13.31
C HIS A 49 -20.28 -12.46 -13.09
N ILE A 50 -20.21 -12.98 -11.87
CA ILE A 50 -19.28 -14.04 -11.50
C ILE A 50 -20.03 -15.32 -11.16
N HIS A 51 -19.47 -16.45 -11.60
CA HIS A 51 -19.94 -17.74 -11.13
C HIS A 51 -19.54 -17.91 -9.66
N TRP A 52 -20.50 -18.33 -8.83
CA TRP A 52 -20.24 -18.58 -7.41
C TRP A 52 -20.90 -19.87 -6.94
N ALA A 53 -20.12 -20.73 -6.33
CA ALA A 53 -20.60 -21.96 -5.72
C ALA A 53 -20.29 -21.91 -4.21
N PRO A 54 -21.31 -22.02 -3.33
CA PRO A 54 -21.06 -22.11 -1.89
C PRO A 54 -20.30 -23.40 -1.55
N GLU A 55 -19.42 -23.32 -0.55
CA GLU A 55 -18.78 -24.49 0.01
C GLU A 55 -19.83 -25.40 0.66
N LEU A 56 -19.91 -26.63 0.20
CA LEU A 56 -20.79 -27.63 0.79
C LEU A 56 -20.13 -28.24 2.02
N THR A 57 -20.84 -28.26 3.14
CA THR A 57 -20.39 -28.83 4.42
C THR A 57 -20.11 -30.34 4.34
N LYS A 58 -20.63 -31.02 3.32
CA LYS A 58 -20.35 -32.44 3.04
C LYS A 58 -20.10 -32.60 1.53
N PRO A 59 -18.90 -33.02 1.13
CA PRO A 59 -18.58 -33.32 -0.26
C PRO A 59 -19.17 -34.71 -0.66
N SER A 60 -20.44 -34.93 -0.45
CA SER A 60 -21.14 -36.10 -0.95
C SER A 60 -21.79 -35.68 -2.27
N ASN A 61 -21.80 -36.59 -3.24
CA ASN A 61 -22.41 -36.38 -4.55
C ASN A 61 -23.74 -35.61 -4.38
N PRO A 62 -23.82 -34.31 -4.67
CA PRO A 62 -25.05 -33.58 -4.45
C PRO A 62 -26.15 -34.11 -5.39
N GLU A 63 -27.40 -34.00 -4.97
CA GLU A 63 -28.51 -34.32 -5.82
C GLU A 63 -28.47 -33.49 -7.13
N PRO A 64 -28.95 -34.04 -8.28
CA PRO A 64 -28.84 -33.38 -9.58
C PRO A 64 -29.34 -31.94 -9.61
N GLU A 65 -30.39 -31.64 -8.83
CA GLU A 65 -30.94 -30.28 -8.70
C GLU A 65 -29.96 -29.32 -7.99
N VAL A 66 -29.33 -29.81 -6.93
CA VAL A 66 -28.32 -29.03 -6.19
C VAL A 66 -27.08 -28.82 -7.05
N GLN A 67 -26.66 -29.84 -7.77
CA GLN A 67 -25.53 -29.74 -8.70
C GLN A 67 -25.82 -28.72 -9.80
N HIS A 68 -27.03 -28.71 -10.37
CA HIS A 68 -27.44 -27.74 -11.38
C HIS A 68 -27.41 -26.30 -10.83
N ILE A 69 -27.87 -26.07 -9.59
CA ILE A 69 -27.80 -24.77 -8.93
C ILE A 69 -26.35 -24.36 -8.75
N LEU A 70 -25.47 -25.24 -8.28
CA LEU A 70 -24.06 -24.96 -8.06
C LEU A 70 -23.32 -24.59 -9.35
N GLU A 71 -23.67 -25.25 -10.45
CA GLU A 71 -23.03 -25.01 -11.76
C GLU A 71 -23.51 -23.71 -12.44
N HIS A 72 -24.73 -23.23 -12.12
CA HIS A 72 -25.34 -22.10 -12.81
C HIS A 72 -25.60 -20.88 -11.91
N ASN A 73 -25.18 -20.94 -10.64
CA ASN A 73 -25.37 -19.82 -9.73
C ASN A 73 -24.44 -18.67 -10.09
N THR A 74 -25.02 -17.50 -10.32
CA THR A 74 -24.31 -16.29 -10.71
C THR A 74 -24.60 -15.18 -9.71
N LEU A 75 -23.55 -14.53 -9.24
CA LEU A 75 -23.65 -13.26 -8.54
C LEU A 75 -23.60 -12.15 -9.58
N TRP A 76 -24.64 -11.33 -9.59
CA TRP A 76 -24.76 -10.19 -10.49
C TRP A 76 -24.16 -8.95 -9.86
N ASP A 77 -23.45 -8.14 -10.65
CA ASP A 77 -22.81 -6.90 -10.21
C ASP A 77 -21.83 -7.10 -9.02
N ALA A 78 -21.22 -8.28 -8.96
CA ALA A 78 -20.25 -8.60 -7.93
C ALA A 78 -18.93 -7.83 -8.16
N PRO A 79 -18.24 -7.40 -7.10
CA PRO A 79 -16.94 -6.76 -7.22
C PRO A 79 -15.92 -7.69 -7.89
N LEU A 80 -15.27 -7.21 -8.94
CA LEU A 80 -14.13 -7.86 -9.57
C LEU A 80 -12.86 -7.36 -8.88
N VAL A 81 -12.10 -8.29 -8.30
CA VAL A 81 -10.97 -7.97 -7.44
C VAL A 81 -9.69 -8.53 -8.03
N ALA A 82 -8.74 -7.66 -8.35
CA ALA A 82 -7.38 -8.05 -8.68
C ALA A 82 -6.58 -8.30 -7.40
N ASP A 83 -6.06 -9.50 -7.26
CA ASP A 83 -5.29 -9.94 -6.08
C ASP A 83 -3.80 -9.91 -6.40
N LEU A 84 -3.11 -8.89 -5.89
CA LEU A 84 -1.66 -8.71 -6.02
C LEU A 84 -0.89 -8.99 -4.73
N ARG A 85 -1.48 -9.73 -3.79
CA ARG A 85 -0.82 -10.06 -2.51
C ARG A 85 0.46 -10.87 -2.67
N GLU A 86 0.55 -11.64 -3.73
CA GLU A 86 1.73 -12.43 -4.09
C GLU A 86 2.66 -11.71 -5.08
N GLY A 87 2.42 -10.43 -5.35
CA GLY A 87 3.12 -9.65 -6.36
C GLY A 87 2.40 -9.65 -7.71
N GLY A 88 3.03 -9.02 -8.69
CA GLY A 88 2.50 -8.86 -10.04
C GLY A 88 1.92 -7.48 -10.30
N ALA A 89 1.19 -7.35 -11.40
CA ALA A 89 0.62 -6.07 -11.82
C ALA A 89 -0.77 -6.23 -12.42
N ILE A 90 -1.53 -5.13 -12.38
CA ILE A 90 -2.75 -4.94 -13.16
C ILE A 90 -2.37 -4.23 -14.46
N GLY A 91 -2.55 -4.90 -15.60
CA GLY A 91 -2.44 -4.29 -16.93
C GLY A 91 -3.74 -3.61 -17.31
N ILE A 92 -3.68 -2.39 -17.78
CA ILE A 92 -4.84 -1.60 -18.23
C ILE A 92 -4.63 -1.23 -19.68
N VAL A 93 -5.58 -1.60 -20.53
CA VAL A 93 -5.56 -1.33 -21.95
C VAL A 93 -6.93 -0.78 -22.37
N GLY A 94 -6.94 0.28 -23.16
CA GLY A 94 -8.17 0.88 -23.67
C GLY A 94 -8.06 2.38 -23.93
N PRO A 95 -9.19 3.06 -24.16
CA PRO A 95 -9.20 4.50 -24.38
C PRO A 95 -8.57 5.23 -23.18
N ARG A 96 -7.77 6.26 -23.50
CA ARG A 96 -6.89 6.95 -22.52
C ARG A 96 -7.63 7.41 -21.26
N GLU A 97 -8.76 8.11 -21.43
CA GLU A 97 -9.47 8.70 -20.28
C GLU A 97 -10.04 7.63 -19.34
N GLN A 98 -10.60 6.56 -19.87
CA GLN A 98 -11.13 5.46 -19.09
C GLN A 98 -9.99 4.66 -18.41
N SER A 99 -8.87 4.47 -19.11
CA SER A 99 -7.67 3.84 -18.52
C SER A 99 -7.12 4.64 -17.34
N LEU A 100 -7.06 5.97 -17.49
CA LEU A 100 -6.69 6.88 -16.39
C LEU A 100 -7.72 6.87 -15.26
N ALA A 101 -9.01 6.81 -15.57
CA ALA A 101 -10.06 6.77 -14.55
C ALA A 101 -9.93 5.53 -13.66
N LEU A 102 -9.66 4.36 -14.25
CA LEU A 102 -9.37 3.14 -13.49
C LEU A 102 -8.08 3.28 -12.68
N ALA A 103 -7.00 3.72 -13.31
CA ALA A 103 -5.71 3.85 -12.64
C ALA A 103 -5.77 4.82 -11.44
N ARG A 104 -6.50 5.94 -11.57
CA ARG A 104 -6.78 6.86 -10.45
C ARG A 104 -7.50 6.14 -9.31
N SER A 105 -8.54 5.34 -9.63
CA SER A 105 -9.27 4.54 -8.65
C SER A 105 -8.35 3.58 -7.88
N LEU A 106 -7.48 2.86 -8.58
CA LEU A 106 -6.55 1.90 -7.97
C LEU A 106 -5.52 2.59 -7.06
N VAL A 107 -4.96 3.71 -7.50
CA VAL A 107 -4.02 4.50 -6.67
C VAL A 107 -4.71 5.05 -5.42
N LEU A 108 -5.95 5.53 -5.55
CA LEU A 108 -6.72 6.01 -4.40
C LEU A 108 -7.09 4.87 -3.43
N GLN A 109 -7.38 3.68 -3.92
CA GLN A 109 -7.58 2.51 -3.07
C GLN A 109 -6.33 2.20 -2.27
N ALA A 110 -5.14 2.17 -2.92
CA ALA A 110 -3.88 1.97 -2.23
C ALA A 110 -3.66 3.04 -1.13
N ALA A 111 -3.86 4.31 -1.48
CA ALA A 111 -3.61 5.45 -0.59
C ALA A 111 -4.64 5.62 0.54
N THR A 112 -5.87 5.12 0.37
CA THR A 112 -6.94 5.27 1.37
C THR A 112 -7.03 4.07 2.31
N HIS A 113 -6.78 2.87 1.79
CA HIS A 113 -6.86 1.67 2.60
C HIS A 113 -5.64 1.45 3.48
N THR A 114 -4.46 1.84 2.99
CA THR A 114 -3.17 1.61 3.66
C THR A 114 -2.46 2.94 3.88
N GLY A 115 -1.94 3.16 5.07
CA GLY A 115 -1.25 4.41 5.43
C GLY A 115 0.16 4.51 4.87
N PRO A 116 0.73 5.73 4.83
CA PRO A 116 2.09 5.96 4.35
C PRO A 116 3.19 5.34 5.23
N ALA A 117 2.86 4.85 6.42
CA ALA A 117 3.78 4.03 7.22
C ALA A 117 3.95 2.60 6.67
N ASP A 118 2.92 2.07 5.99
CA ASP A 118 2.90 0.70 5.48
C ASP A 118 3.05 0.61 3.96
N MET A 119 2.74 1.70 3.21
CA MET A 119 2.69 1.72 1.76
C MET A 119 3.46 2.90 1.18
N THR A 120 4.34 2.62 0.22
CA THR A 120 4.94 3.62 -0.68
C THR A 120 4.24 3.56 -2.04
N ILE A 121 3.99 4.71 -2.64
CA ILE A 121 3.46 4.83 -4.01
C ILE A 121 4.51 5.52 -4.87
N ALA A 122 4.80 4.95 -6.04
CA ALA A 122 5.72 5.51 -7.01
C ALA A 122 5.05 5.60 -8.38
N VAL A 123 5.33 6.67 -9.13
CA VAL A 123 4.76 6.91 -10.47
C VAL A 123 5.86 7.16 -11.47
N CYS A 124 5.87 6.40 -12.56
CA CYS A 124 6.71 6.57 -13.72
C CYS A 124 5.82 6.79 -14.94
N ALA A 125 6.00 7.88 -15.64
CA ALA A 125 5.22 8.19 -16.84
C ALA A 125 6.10 8.73 -17.96
N ASP A 126 5.68 8.53 -19.21
CA ASP A 126 6.27 9.24 -20.35
C ASP A 126 6.12 10.75 -20.14
N SER A 127 7.08 11.52 -20.63
CA SER A 127 7.07 12.98 -20.43
C SER A 127 5.79 13.64 -20.93
N ALA A 128 5.22 13.18 -22.04
CA ALA A 128 3.96 13.65 -22.58
C ALA A 128 2.72 13.30 -21.74
N ARG A 129 2.83 12.29 -20.88
CA ARG A 129 1.75 11.76 -20.03
C ARG A 129 1.87 12.19 -18.56
N SER A 130 3.00 12.76 -18.19
CA SER A 130 3.33 13.09 -16.78
C SER A 130 2.34 14.05 -16.13
N GLN A 131 1.74 14.95 -16.92
CA GLN A 131 0.75 15.91 -16.42
C GLN A 131 -0.50 15.23 -15.85
N ASP A 132 -0.89 14.06 -16.37
CA ASP A 132 -2.04 13.28 -15.88
C ASP A 132 -1.83 12.74 -14.46
N TRP A 133 -0.59 12.77 -13.97
CA TRP A 133 -0.19 12.20 -12.67
C TRP A 133 0.25 13.24 -11.62
N VAL A 134 0.28 14.51 -11.95
CA VAL A 134 0.72 15.58 -11.01
C VAL A 134 -0.09 15.58 -9.72
N TRP A 135 -1.36 15.20 -9.77
CA TRP A 135 -2.24 15.12 -8.60
C TRP A 135 -1.71 14.15 -7.51
N THR A 136 -0.95 13.12 -7.90
CA THR A 136 -0.39 12.13 -6.95
C THR A 136 0.65 12.73 -6.03
N SER A 137 1.26 13.86 -6.40
CA SER A 137 2.23 14.57 -5.57
C SER A 137 1.67 15.06 -4.23
N TRP A 138 0.35 15.14 -4.11
CA TRP A 138 -0.35 15.45 -2.85
C TRP A 138 -0.44 14.23 -1.91
N LEU A 139 -0.28 13.01 -2.42
CA LEU A 139 -0.39 11.80 -1.60
C LEU A 139 0.81 11.70 -0.62
N PRO A 140 0.55 11.52 0.69
CA PRO A 140 1.62 11.37 1.68
C PRO A 140 2.50 10.13 1.44
N HIS A 141 2.00 9.14 0.68
CA HIS A 141 2.67 7.92 0.28
C HIS A 141 3.80 8.12 -0.74
N MET A 142 3.81 9.26 -1.42
CA MET A 142 4.79 9.60 -2.46
C MET A 142 6.08 10.23 -1.90
N HIS A 143 6.11 10.58 -0.62
CA HIS A 143 7.26 11.22 -0.01
C HIS A 143 8.43 10.25 0.15
N MET A 144 9.62 10.66 -0.27
CA MET A 144 10.85 9.92 0.01
C MET A 144 11.20 10.04 1.49
N ALA A 145 11.57 8.91 2.09
CA ALA A 145 11.88 8.86 3.50
C ALA A 145 13.11 9.74 3.89
N GLN A 146 14.11 9.79 3.00
CA GLN A 146 15.34 10.57 3.21
C GLN A 146 15.15 12.08 2.98
N ASN A 147 14.15 12.45 2.17
CA ASN A 147 13.84 13.85 1.87
C ASN A 147 12.36 14.02 1.58
N GLN A 148 11.61 14.52 2.55
CA GLN A 148 10.17 14.70 2.44
C GLN A 148 9.74 15.71 1.35
N GLN A 149 10.65 16.54 0.84
CA GLN A 149 10.37 17.43 -0.28
C GLN A 149 10.43 16.71 -1.62
N MET A 150 11.13 15.58 -1.71
CA MET A 150 11.18 14.76 -2.91
C MET A 150 10.03 13.76 -2.95
N ARG A 151 9.64 13.40 -4.16
CA ARG A 151 8.54 12.47 -4.44
C ARG A 151 9.04 11.30 -5.28
N TRP A 152 8.44 10.15 -5.08
CA TRP A 152 8.60 9.00 -5.96
C TRP A 152 7.84 9.20 -7.27
N PHE A 153 8.25 10.22 -8.02
CA PHE A 153 7.69 10.62 -9.30
C PHE A 153 8.79 10.83 -10.33
N ALA A 154 8.69 10.15 -11.47
CA ALA A 154 9.63 10.29 -12.56
C ALA A 154 8.90 10.52 -13.89
N SER A 155 9.42 11.44 -14.69
CA SER A 155 8.89 11.81 -16.00
C SER A 155 9.92 11.53 -17.09
N GLY A 156 9.54 10.74 -18.07
CA GLY A 156 10.41 10.30 -19.15
C GLY A 156 11.29 9.11 -18.80
N LYS A 157 11.88 8.51 -19.82
CA LYS A 157 12.55 7.20 -19.71
C LYS A 157 13.74 7.22 -18.75
N GLU A 158 14.65 8.17 -18.90
CA GLU A 158 15.91 8.19 -18.14
C GLU A 158 15.65 8.33 -16.61
N GLN A 159 14.81 9.28 -16.21
CA GLN A 159 14.46 9.49 -14.81
C GLN A 159 13.70 8.30 -14.24
N SER A 160 12.79 7.73 -15.02
CA SER A 160 12.02 6.53 -14.62
C SER A 160 12.92 5.32 -14.44
N ASP A 161 13.83 5.04 -15.38
CA ASP A 161 14.78 3.93 -15.27
C ASP A 161 15.69 4.09 -14.05
N GLN A 162 16.16 5.31 -13.77
CA GLN A 162 16.99 5.60 -12.60
C GLN A 162 16.20 5.37 -11.30
N MET A 163 14.98 5.88 -11.21
CA MET A 163 14.14 5.73 -10.03
C MET A 163 13.76 4.27 -9.79
N LEU A 164 13.40 3.53 -10.84
CA LEU A 164 13.03 2.12 -10.74
C LEU A 164 14.21 1.23 -10.32
N ARG A 165 15.44 1.51 -10.81
CA ARG A 165 16.66 0.84 -10.33
C ARG A 165 16.94 1.13 -8.86
N SER A 166 16.79 2.38 -8.43
CA SER A 166 16.96 2.73 -7.02
C SER A 166 15.92 2.02 -6.15
N LEU A 167 14.65 2.02 -6.55
CA LEU A 167 13.59 1.29 -5.84
C LEU A 167 13.86 -0.22 -5.74
N TYR A 168 14.34 -0.83 -6.83
CA TYR A 168 14.68 -2.26 -6.83
C TYR A 168 15.87 -2.56 -5.92
N HIS A 169 16.93 -1.73 -6.01
CA HIS A 169 18.14 -1.90 -5.19
C HIS A 169 17.86 -1.70 -3.70
N ASP A 170 17.07 -0.69 -3.38
CA ASP A 170 16.80 -0.28 -2.00
C ASP A 170 15.52 -0.89 -1.42
N ILE A 171 14.89 -1.85 -2.13
CA ILE A 171 13.57 -2.39 -1.77
C ILE A 171 13.52 -2.94 -0.35
N GLU A 172 14.57 -3.61 0.11
CA GLU A 172 14.65 -4.19 1.46
C GLU A 172 14.88 -3.13 2.54
N SER A 173 15.38 -1.95 2.16
CA SER A 173 15.64 -0.82 3.06
C SER A 173 14.50 0.20 3.09
N LEU A 174 13.49 0.06 2.24
CA LEU A 174 12.31 0.94 2.29
C LEU A 174 11.65 0.85 3.67
N PRO A 175 11.21 1.98 4.25
CA PRO A 175 10.54 1.97 5.55
C PRO A 175 9.20 1.23 5.51
N THR A 176 8.52 1.24 4.37
CA THR A 176 7.23 0.59 4.15
C THR A 176 7.41 -0.83 3.63
N ARG A 177 6.46 -1.73 3.96
CA ARG A 177 6.47 -3.11 3.47
C ARG A 177 5.72 -3.29 2.15
N GLY A 178 4.83 -2.38 1.80
CA GLY A 178 4.10 -2.35 0.54
C GLY A 178 4.67 -1.29 -0.41
N LEU A 179 4.79 -1.63 -1.69
CA LEU A 179 5.16 -0.73 -2.76
C LEU A 179 4.14 -0.87 -3.90
N CYS A 180 3.47 0.23 -4.23
CA CYS A 180 2.59 0.32 -5.39
C CYS A 180 3.27 1.16 -6.47
N VAL A 181 3.53 0.58 -7.64
CA VAL A 181 4.24 1.26 -8.74
C VAL A 181 3.32 1.44 -9.93
N VAL A 182 3.12 2.68 -10.33
CA VAL A 182 2.40 3.03 -11.57
C VAL A 182 3.41 3.20 -12.69
N VAL A 183 3.17 2.52 -13.81
CA VAL A 183 3.96 2.64 -15.04
C VAL A 183 3.03 3.03 -16.17
N ASP A 184 3.07 4.29 -16.57
CA ASP A 184 2.29 4.83 -17.68
C ASP A 184 3.18 5.12 -18.88
N SER A 185 3.62 4.05 -19.53
CA SER A 185 4.54 4.10 -20.65
C SER A 185 4.54 2.78 -21.39
N ASP A 186 4.54 2.86 -22.71
CA ASP A 186 4.74 1.67 -23.55
C ASP A 186 6.22 1.28 -23.65
N THR A 187 7.16 2.22 -23.39
CA THR A 187 8.60 1.98 -23.61
C THR A 187 9.35 1.54 -22.34
N LEU A 188 8.85 1.88 -21.16
CA LEU A 188 9.50 1.52 -19.89
C LEU A 188 9.46 0.01 -19.60
N THR A 189 8.50 -0.71 -20.16
CA THR A 189 8.35 -2.15 -20.03
C THR A 189 8.95 -2.92 -21.22
N GLU A 190 9.55 -2.24 -22.21
CA GLU A 190 10.18 -2.87 -23.36
C GLU A 190 11.60 -3.39 -23.05
N GLY A 191 11.95 -4.51 -23.66
CA GLY A 191 13.28 -5.12 -23.54
C GLY A 191 13.46 -6.01 -22.32
N ARG A 192 14.53 -6.80 -22.32
CA ARG A 192 14.84 -7.77 -21.25
C ARG A 192 15.48 -7.10 -20.03
N GLU A 193 16.16 -5.98 -20.22
CA GLU A 193 16.88 -5.25 -19.17
C GLU A 193 16.06 -4.04 -18.65
N SER A 194 14.72 -4.12 -18.73
CA SER A 194 13.84 -3.06 -18.27
C SER A 194 13.75 -3.06 -16.76
N PRO A 195 14.17 -1.98 -16.06
CA PRO A 195 14.06 -1.87 -14.61
C PRO A 195 12.61 -1.96 -14.10
N ALA A 196 11.65 -1.54 -14.94
CA ALA A 196 10.22 -1.68 -14.63
C ALA A 196 9.81 -3.15 -14.55
N ARG A 197 10.28 -3.98 -15.51
CA ARG A 197 9.97 -5.41 -15.52
C ARG A 197 10.59 -6.12 -14.32
N ASP A 198 11.84 -5.80 -13.99
CA ASP A 198 12.54 -6.40 -12.86
C ASP A 198 11.82 -6.09 -11.55
N LEU A 199 11.45 -4.82 -11.34
CA LEU A 199 10.72 -4.42 -10.13
C LEU A 199 9.32 -5.05 -10.05
N LEU A 200 8.58 -5.10 -11.17
CA LEU A 200 7.25 -5.71 -11.21
C LEU A 200 7.28 -7.24 -11.05
N ALA A 201 8.39 -7.88 -11.39
CA ALA A 201 8.59 -9.33 -11.21
C ALA A 201 9.12 -9.70 -9.81
N TYR A 202 9.49 -8.73 -8.99
CA TYR A 202 10.11 -8.96 -7.67
C TYR A 202 9.33 -9.94 -6.79
N GLY A 203 8.00 -9.87 -6.76
CA GLY A 203 7.17 -10.79 -6.00
C GLY A 203 7.25 -12.25 -6.49
N ASP A 204 7.34 -12.46 -7.80
CA ASP A 204 7.51 -13.79 -8.41
C ASP A 204 8.90 -14.37 -8.09
N GLU A 205 9.95 -13.56 -8.08
CA GLU A 205 11.32 -13.97 -7.76
C GLU A 205 11.46 -14.38 -6.30
N VAL A 206 10.93 -13.58 -5.37
CA VAL A 206 10.92 -13.89 -3.94
C VAL A 206 10.19 -15.21 -3.68
N ARG A 207 9.08 -15.47 -4.37
CA ARG A 207 8.33 -16.72 -4.26
C ARG A 207 9.10 -17.94 -4.75
N LEU A 208 9.86 -17.79 -5.84
CA LEU A 208 10.70 -18.86 -6.40
C LEU A 208 11.87 -19.20 -5.47
N MET A 209 12.46 -18.19 -4.81
CA MET A 209 13.59 -18.37 -3.89
C MET A 209 13.16 -18.84 -2.49
N ALA A 210 11.99 -18.45 -2.02
CA ALA A 210 11.51 -18.68 -0.65
C ALA A 210 10.90 -20.06 -0.40
N ASN A 211 11.15 -21.06 -1.22
CA ASN A 211 10.77 -22.47 -0.98
C ASN A 211 9.57 -22.64 0.00
N LYS A 212 8.38 -22.13 -0.39
CA LYS A 212 7.06 -22.30 0.24
C LYS A 212 6.78 -21.64 1.61
N THR A 213 7.71 -20.96 2.22
CA THR A 213 7.41 -20.13 3.39
C THR A 213 7.55 -18.67 2.99
N ALA A 214 6.44 -18.03 2.64
CA ALA A 214 6.39 -16.56 2.59
C ALA A 214 6.79 -16.08 3.99
N ALA A 215 8.02 -15.60 4.13
CA ALA A 215 8.50 -15.08 5.38
C ALA A 215 7.55 -13.93 5.80
N ALA A 216 6.98 -14.02 6.98
CA ALA A 216 6.18 -12.97 7.58
C ALA A 216 7.06 -11.72 7.72
N GLY A 217 7.19 -10.93 6.67
CA GLY A 217 8.11 -9.79 6.60
C GLY A 217 8.61 -9.46 5.21
N ALA A 218 8.37 -10.31 4.20
CA ALA A 218 8.76 -10.03 2.81
C ALA A 218 8.07 -8.76 2.28
N ARG A 219 8.82 -7.97 1.52
CA ARG A 219 8.29 -6.81 0.81
C ARG A 219 7.32 -7.26 -0.26
N ARG A 220 6.27 -6.47 -0.50
CA ARG A 220 5.24 -6.75 -1.50
C ARG A 220 5.21 -5.63 -2.51
N VAL A 221 5.32 -5.98 -3.78
CA VAL A 221 5.28 -5.04 -4.90
C VAL A 221 4.02 -5.30 -5.73
N ALA A 222 3.23 -4.27 -5.93
CA ALA A 222 2.08 -4.28 -6.83
C ALA A 222 2.29 -3.26 -7.93
N GLY A 223 2.03 -3.65 -9.17
CA GLY A 223 2.11 -2.78 -10.34
C GLY A 223 0.74 -2.35 -10.86
N ILE A 224 0.68 -1.14 -11.42
CA ILE A 224 -0.43 -0.64 -12.25
C ILE A 224 0.20 -0.20 -13.55
N VAL A 225 -0.04 -0.91 -14.64
CA VAL A 225 0.62 -0.70 -15.92
C VAL A 225 -0.40 -0.28 -16.96
N LEU A 226 -0.25 0.91 -17.53
CA LEU A 226 -1.06 1.40 -18.64
C LEU A 226 -0.30 1.17 -19.94
N ALA A 227 -0.90 0.46 -20.87
CA ALA A 227 -0.31 0.18 -22.18
C ALA A 227 -1.29 0.45 -23.32
N SER A 228 -0.76 0.68 -24.52
CA SER A 228 -1.56 0.93 -25.71
C SER A 228 -2.22 -0.34 -26.27
N SER A 229 -1.69 -1.53 -25.94
CA SER A 229 -2.23 -2.83 -26.35
C SER A 229 -1.81 -3.92 -25.35
N VAL A 230 -2.53 -5.04 -25.37
CA VAL A 230 -2.25 -6.20 -24.50
C VAL A 230 -0.85 -6.77 -24.74
N ASP A 231 -0.39 -6.78 -25.99
CA ASP A 231 0.94 -7.30 -26.37
C ASP A 231 2.11 -6.50 -25.78
N ARG A 232 1.84 -5.26 -25.33
CA ARG A 232 2.84 -4.39 -24.68
C ARG A 232 2.87 -4.54 -23.16
N LEU A 233 1.93 -5.27 -22.59
CA LEU A 233 1.91 -5.55 -21.16
C LEU A 233 3.06 -6.51 -20.79
N PRO A 234 3.77 -6.25 -19.69
CA PRO A 234 4.78 -7.19 -19.21
C PRO A 234 4.14 -8.48 -18.69
N ALA A 235 4.87 -9.59 -18.76
CA ALA A 235 4.41 -10.90 -18.28
C ALA A 235 4.08 -10.93 -16.76
N SER A 236 4.54 -9.93 -16.01
CA SER A 236 4.19 -9.72 -14.61
C SER A 236 2.74 -9.22 -14.40
N CYS A 237 2.02 -8.83 -15.45
CA CYS A 237 0.59 -8.53 -15.36
C CYS A 237 -0.19 -9.82 -15.11
N THR A 238 -0.51 -10.07 -13.85
CA THR A 238 -1.32 -11.22 -13.41
C THR A 238 -2.81 -11.00 -13.62
N SER A 239 -3.22 -9.75 -13.68
CA SER A 239 -4.58 -9.30 -13.96
C SER A 239 -4.56 -8.31 -15.12
N VAL A 240 -5.50 -8.40 -16.04
CA VAL A 240 -5.62 -7.51 -17.19
C VAL A 240 -7.04 -6.98 -17.29
N VAL A 241 -7.16 -5.68 -17.47
CA VAL A 241 -8.43 -4.98 -17.74
C VAL A 241 -8.35 -4.39 -19.15
N GLU A 242 -9.16 -4.90 -20.03
CA GLU A 242 -9.36 -4.36 -21.38
C GLU A 242 -10.65 -3.55 -21.39
N ILE A 243 -10.53 -2.25 -21.68
CA ILE A 243 -11.64 -1.31 -21.63
C ILE A 243 -12.14 -1.09 -23.04
N GLY A 244 -13.42 -1.37 -23.26
CA GLY A 244 -14.14 -1.15 -24.49
C GLY A 244 -14.84 0.21 -24.56
N GLU A 245 -15.85 0.29 -25.41
CA GLU A 245 -16.71 1.46 -25.52
C GLU A 245 -17.67 1.57 -24.31
N GLU A 246 -18.15 2.77 -24.02
CA GLU A 246 -19.11 3.06 -22.94
C GLU A 246 -18.69 2.55 -21.55
N ALA A 247 -17.38 2.52 -21.26
CA ALA A 247 -16.80 2.02 -20.01
C ALA A 247 -17.09 0.52 -19.74
N SER A 248 -17.50 -0.25 -20.74
CA SER A 248 -17.53 -1.70 -20.66
C SER A 248 -16.12 -2.23 -20.50
N MET A 249 -15.93 -3.33 -19.77
CA MET A 249 -14.62 -3.92 -19.61
C MET A 249 -14.65 -5.43 -19.65
N THR A 250 -13.53 -6.00 -20.10
CA THR A 250 -13.19 -7.40 -19.89
C THR A 250 -12.10 -7.49 -18.83
N TYR A 251 -12.37 -8.22 -17.78
CA TYR A 251 -11.38 -8.53 -16.74
C TYR A 251 -10.87 -9.96 -16.93
N SER A 252 -9.55 -10.14 -16.93
CA SER A 252 -8.96 -11.46 -17.06
C SER A 252 -7.78 -11.68 -16.12
N GLU A 253 -7.61 -12.93 -15.68
CA GLU A 253 -6.44 -13.44 -14.98
C GLU A 253 -5.80 -14.55 -15.85
N PRO A 254 -4.88 -14.22 -16.76
CA PRO A 254 -4.38 -15.17 -17.74
C PRO A 254 -3.77 -16.44 -17.14
N ARG A 255 -3.06 -16.32 -16.00
CA ARG A 255 -2.46 -17.48 -15.31
C ARG A 255 -3.50 -18.44 -14.74
N ARG A 256 -4.68 -17.95 -14.37
CA ARG A 256 -5.81 -18.74 -13.82
C ARG A 256 -6.82 -19.13 -14.88
N ARG A 257 -6.66 -18.66 -16.12
CA ARG A 257 -7.64 -18.82 -17.20
C ARG A 257 -9.05 -18.36 -16.79
N TYR A 258 -9.10 -17.29 -16.04
CA TYR A 258 -10.33 -16.68 -15.58
C TYR A 258 -10.60 -15.42 -16.38
N THR A 259 -11.83 -15.26 -16.88
CA THR A 259 -12.23 -14.09 -17.65
C THR A 259 -13.69 -13.75 -17.34
N VAL A 260 -13.95 -12.48 -17.13
CA VAL A 260 -15.29 -11.89 -17.01
C VAL A 260 -15.44 -10.85 -18.10
N THR A 261 -16.43 -11.01 -18.96
CA THR A 261 -16.83 -10.04 -19.99
C THR A 261 -17.97 -9.15 -19.48
N ASP A 262 -18.22 -8.06 -20.18
CA ASP A 262 -19.34 -7.17 -19.93
C ASP A 262 -19.37 -6.58 -18.49
N GLY A 263 -18.20 -6.44 -17.89
CA GLY A 263 -18.05 -5.76 -16.61
C GLY A 263 -18.19 -4.24 -16.73
N VAL A 264 -18.46 -3.60 -15.61
CA VAL A 264 -18.53 -2.13 -15.47
C VAL A 264 -17.32 -1.62 -14.72
N LEU A 265 -16.65 -0.62 -15.30
CA LEU A 265 -15.39 -0.08 -14.82
C LEU A 265 -15.55 0.70 -13.50
N ALA A 266 -14.68 0.46 -12.53
CA ALA A 266 -14.62 1.20 -11.27
C ALA A 266 -13.70 2.44 -11.40
N GLY A 267 -14.10 3.43 -12.19
CA GLY A 267 -13.29 4.61 -12.47
C GLY A 267 -13.50 5.77 -11.48
N VAL A 268 -12.51 6.70 -11.45
CA VAL A 268 -12.57 7.96 -10.70
C VAL A 268 -12.14 9.11 -11.62
N SER A 269 -12.85 10.25 -11.53
CA SER A 269 -12.52 11.45 -12.30
C SER A 269 -11.20 12.08 -11.86
N ALA A 270 -10.62 12.93 -12.70
CA ALA A 270 -9.40 13.67 -12.35
C ALA A 270 -9.65 14.67 -11.22
N GLU A 271 -10.83 15.29 -11.19
CA GLU A 271 -11.22 16.25 -10.16
C GLU A 271 -11.37 15.57 -8.79
N ASP A 272 -12.09 14.45 -8.73
CA ASP A 272 -12.26 13.68 -7.50
C ASP A 272 -10.92 13.13 -6.98
N ALA A 273 -10.08 12.63 -7.88
CA ALA A 273 -8.76 12.13 -7.51
C ALA A 273 -7.89 13.21 -6.87
N LEU A 274 -7.87 14.42 -7.46
CA LEU A 274 -7.16 15.56 -6.90
C LEU A 274 -7.75 16.00 -5.54
N HIS A 275 -9.09 16.02 -5.43
CA HIS A 275 -9.77 16.41 -4.19
C HIS A 275 -9.42 15.43 -3.05
N VAL A 276 -9.52 14.14 -3.29
CA VAL A 276 -9.16 13.09 -2.32
C VAL A 276 -7.68 13.16 -1.95
N ALA A 277 -6.78 13.32 -2.92
CA ALA A 277 -5.35 13.40 -2.65
C ALA A 277 -4.98 14.60 -1.77
N ARG A 278 -5.59 15.77 -2.02
CA ARG A 278 -5.41 16.97 -1.18
C ARG A 278 -5.94 16.75 0.23
N THR A 279 -7.07 16.08 0.39
CA THR A 279 -7.61 15.75 1.72
C THR A 279 -6.66 14.82 2.47
N LEU A 280 -6.16 13.77 1.81
CA LEU A 280 -5.20 12.85 2.43
C LEU A 280 -3.89 13.53 2.83
N ALA A 281 -3.47 14.60 2.13
CA ALA A 281 -2.28 15.38 2.47
C ALA A 281 -2.35 16.07 3.83
N HIS A 282 -3.56 16.28 4.37
CA HIS A 282 -3.77 16.90 5.70
C HIS A 282 -3.75 15.88 6.86
N HIS A 283 -3.71 14.59 6.55
CA HIS A 283 -3.67 13.55 7.56
C HIS A 283 -2.24 13.08 7.80
N GLU A 284 -1.87 12.96 9.05
CA GLU A 284 -0.61 12.36 9.49
C GLU A 284 -0.88 10.91 9.93
N ASP A 285 -0.04 10.00 9.44
CA ASP A 285 -0.05 8.62 9.92
C ASP A 285 0.80 8.55 11.19
N PRO A 286 0.20 8.30 12.36
CA PRO A 286 0.93 8.31 13.62
C PRO A 286 1.97 7.20 13.73
N GLU A 287 1.93 6.21 12.83
CA GLU A 287 2.89 5.12 12.79
C GLU A 287 4.03 5.36 11.80
N ARG A 288 4.02 6.49 11.10
CA ARG A 288 5.10 6.85 10.20
C ARG A 288 6.31 7.28 11.01
N LEU A 289 7.36 6.45 11.00
CA LEU A 289 8.67 6.82 11.52
C LEU A 289 9.24 7.91 10.61
N LEU A 290 9.30 9.13 11.10
CA LEU A 290 10.01 10.21 10.42
C LEU A 290 11.49 9.87 10.43
N LEU A 291 12.10 9.71 9.26
CA LEU A 291 13.54 9.52 9.14
C LEU A 291 14.25 10.79 9.66
N GLY A 292 15.01 10.63 10.70
CA GLY A 292 15.64 11.71 11.47
C GLY A 292 15.00 12.00 12.82
N GLY A 293 13.80 11.47 13.09
CA GLY A 293 13.08 11.55 14.35
C GLY A 293 12.73 10.17 14.94
N GLY A 294 13.19 9.08 14.33
CA GLY A 294 12.96 7.75 14.89
C GLY A 294 13.59 7.62 16.27
N LEU A 295 12.81 7.13 17.23
CA LEU A 295 13.35 6.86 18.57
C LEU A 295 14.56 5.92 18.45
N PRO A 296 15.69 6.23 19.08
CA PRO A 296 16.84 5.36 19.06
C PRO A 296 16.48 4.00 19.68
N GLN A 297 16.94 2.90 19.07
CA GLN A 297 16.69 1.56 19.58
C GLN A 297 17.26 1.33 20.98
N LEU A 298 18.28 2.09 21.36
CA LEU A 298 18.94 2.03 22.65
C LEU A 298 19.41 3.43 23.04
N VAL A 299 19.01 3.88 24.19
CA VAL A 299 19.49 5.12 24.82
C VAL A 299 20.14 4.73 26.14
N LYS A 300 21.42 5.06 26.27
CA LYS A 300 22.14 4.85 27.54
C LYS A 300 21.87 6.01 28.47
N LEU A 301 21.56 5.73 29.71
CA LEU A 301 21.26 6.75 30.71
C LEU A 301 22.37 7.81 30.85
N PRO A 302 23.69 7.47 30.88
CA PRO A 302 24.71 8.49 30.94
C PRO A 302 24.65 9.50 29.80
N GLU A 303 24.44 9.03 28.58
CA GLU A 303 24.35 9.88 27.39
C GLU A 303 23.11 10.78 27.45
N LEU A 304 21.97 10.22 27.94
CA LEU A 304 20.70 10.95 28.08
C LEU A 304 20.81 12.14 29.05
N VAL A 305 21.50 11.93 30.18
CA VAL A 305 21.63 12.94 31.25
C VAL A 305 22.94 13.72 31.18
N GLY A 306 23.71 13.59 30.08
CA GLY A 306 24.92 14.36 29.85
C GLY A 306 26.14 13.93 30.69
N LEU A 307 26.16 12.69 31.17
CA LEU A 307 27.29 12.12 31.88
C LEU A 307 28.28 11.42 30.93
N PRO A 308 29.55 11.35 31.24
CA PRO A 308 30.52 10.55 30.49
C PRO A 308 30.18 9.06 30.54
N THR A 309 30.69 8.31 29.55
CA THR A 309 30.43 6.86 29.46
C THR A 309 31.74 6.07 29.49
N PRO A 310 32.04 5.32 30.55
CA PRO A 310 31.33 5.16 31.82
C PRO A 310 31.49 6.39 32.75
N PRO A 311 30.47 6.73 33.59
CA PRO A 311 30.61 7.81 34.55
C PRO A 311 31.48 7.41 35.75
N GLY A 312 32.34 8.30 36.21
CA GLY A 312 33.06 8.15 37.47
C GLY A 312 32.23 8.53 38.70
N ALA A 313 32.72 8.23 39.89
CA ALA A 313 32.01 8.57 41.13
C ALA A 313 31.85 10.09 41.30
N GLU A 314 32.85 10.86 40.90
CA GLU A 314 32.81 12.32 40.95
C GLU A 314 31.77 12.92 40.01
N ASP A 315 31.57 12.31 38.81
CA ASP A 315 30.56 12.74 37.84
C ASP A 315 29.14 12.53 38.40
N ILE A 316 28.93 11.40 39.07
CA ILE A 316 27.64 11.07 39.70
C ILE A 316 27.32 11.98 40.88
N GLU A 317 28.32 12.26 41.71
CA GLU A 317 28.19 13.18 42.86
C GLU A 317 27.88 14.61 42.40
N ALA A 318 28.57 15.07 41.34
CA ALA A 318 28.33 16.36 40.72
C ALA A 318 26.90 16.43 40.09
N PHE A 319 26.47 15.37 39.43
CA PHE A 319 25.12 15.29 38.86
C PHE A 319 24.03 15.37 39.94
N TRP A 320 24.15 14.63 41.03
CA TRP A 320 23.21 14.68 42.12
C TRP A 320 23.21 16.01 42.86
N SER A 321 24.35 16.67 43.01
CA SER A 321 24.43 17.97 43.64
C SER A 321 23.77 19.11 42.86
N GLN A 322 23.58 18.89 41.53
CA GLN A 322 22.88 19.83 40.65
C GLN A 322 21.38 19.52 40.54
N ALA A 323 20.94 18.39 41.06
CA ALA A 323 19.52 17.98 40.98
C ALA A 323 18.62 18.93 41.81
N ASN A 324 17.71 19.61 41.13
CA ASN A 324 16.71 20.50 41.73
C ASN A 324 15.29 20.00 41.46
N GLY A 325 14.61 19.55 42.48
CA GLY A 325 13.20 19.14 42.38
C GLY A 325 13.02 17.67 42.03
N PHE A 326 11.87 17.35 41.43
CA PHE A 326 11.43 16.00 41.11
C PHE A 326 11.28 15.79 39.62
N SER A 327 12.16 16.38 38.83
CA SER A 327 12.20 16.29 37.38
C SER A 327 13.43 15.53 36.91
N THR A 328 13.27 14.60 35.99
CA THR A 328 14.38 13.85 35.39
C THR A 328 14.08 13.44 33.97
N GLU A 329 15.09 13.25 33.17
CA GLU A 329 15.01 12.68 31.83
C GLU A 329 14.85 11.16 31.92
N ILE A 330 13.80 10.61 31.31
CA ILE A 330 13.48 9.17 31.38
C ILE A 330 13.60 8.46 30.03
N GLY A 331 13.85 9.19 28.95
CA GLY A 331 13.97 8.64 27.62
C GLY A 331 14.10 9.71 26.55
N VAL A 332 13.99 9.29 25.31
CA VAL A 332 13.99 10.18 24.14
C VAL A 332 12.64 10.06 23.43
N GLY A 333 11.99 11.17 23.21
CA GLY A 333 10.79 11.31 22.41
C GLY A 333 11.11 11.93 21.04
N ASP A 334 10.10 12.14 20.22
CA ASP A 334 10.24 12.71 18.85
C ASP A 334 10.85 14.11 18.86
N SER A 335 10.67 14.87 19.94
CA SER A 335 11.23 16.22 20.13
C SER A 335 12.55 16.29 20.88
N GLY A 336 13.17 15.15 21.20
CA GLY A 336 14.41 15.07 22.00
C GLY A 336 14.21 14.40 23.36
N ALA A 337 15.04 14.75 24.34
CA ALA A 337 14.96 14.15 25.68
C ALA A 337 13.55 14.35 26.29
N PHE A 338 12.95 13.26 26.75
CA PHE A 338 11.66 13.27 27.43
C PHE A 338 11.87 13.40 28.92
N THR A 339 11.47 14.53 29.47
CA THR A 339 11.58 14.86 30.90
C THR A 339 10.28 14.61 31.62
N LEU A 340 10.32 13.86 32.71
CA LEU A 340 9.20 13.65 33.61
C LEU A 340 9.39 14.52 34.87
N ASP A 341 8.38 15.31 35.20
CA ASP A 341 8.33 16.12 36.41
C ASP A 341 7.17 15.67 37.31
N LEU A 342 7.47 14.99 38.41
CA LEU A 342 6.46 14.40 39.31
C LEU A 342 5.59 15.45 40.01
N VAL A 343 5.96 16.73 39.93
CA VAL A 343 5.13 17.83 40.50
C VAL A 343 4.16 18.34 39.43
N LYS A 344 4.60 18.47 38.17
CA LYS A 344 3.77 19.00 37.08
C LYS A 344 2.90 17.92 36.45
N ASP A 345 3.50 16.75 36.20
CA ASP A 345 2.86 15.65 35.46
C ASP A 345 2.07 14.72 36.34
N GLY A 346 2.22 14.87 37.68
CA GLY A 346 1.55 14.06 38.68
C GLY A 346 2.44 13.00 39.32
N PRO A 347 2.14 12.60 40.59
CA PRO A 347 2.99 11.69 41.37
C PRO A 347 2.87 10.22 40.97
N HIS A 348 2.00 9.88 40.01
CA HIS A 348 1.74 8.53 39.59
C HIS A 348 1.98 8.39 38.08
N GLY A 349 2.66 7.33 37.65
CA GLY A 349 2.89 7.00 36.28
C GLY A 349 2.55 5.54 35.97
N LEU A 350 2.09 5.27 34.76
CA LEU A 350 1.88 3.92 34.23
C LEU A 350 2.90 3.67 33.12
N VAL A 351 3.73 2.65 33.29
CA VAL A 351 4.67 2.20 32.25
C VAL A 351 4.10 0.95 31.57
N GLY A 352 3.72 1.10 30.30
CA GLY A 352 3.20 0.02 29.47
C GLY A 352 4.23 -0.39 28.42
N GLY A 353 4.27 -1.68 28.08
CA GLY A 353 5.12 -2.20 27.02
C GLY A 353 4.90 -3.69 26.80
N THR A 354 5.20 -4.17 25.58
CA THR A 354 5.17 -5.59 25.26
C THR A 354 6.36 -6.34 25.84
N THR A 355 6.33 -7.67 25.84
CA THR A 355 7.47 -8.49 26.27
C THR A 355 8.67 -8.21 25.37
N GLY A 356 9.82 -7.89 25.97
CA GLY A 356 11.04 -7.53 25.24
C GLY A 356 11.18 -6.04 24.90
N SER A 357 10.22 -5.17 25.28
CA SER A 357 10.30 -3.72 25.05
C SER A 357 11.25 -2.97 25.99
N GLY A 358 11.93 -3.64 26.90
CA GLY A 358 12.87 -3.02 27.83
C GLY A 358 12.26 -2.33 29.06
N LYS A 359 10.98 -2.59 29.37
CA LYS A 359 10.32 -2.07 30.57
C LYS A 359 10.84 -2.73 31.84
#